data_3dcab34f573d17b4761a00146b5224c3
#
_entry.id   3dcab34f573d17b4761a00146b5224c3
#
_cell.length_a   1.000
_cell.length_b   1.000
_cell.length_c   1.000
_cell.angle_alpha   90.00
_cell.angle_beta   90.00
_cell.angle_gamma   90.00
#
_symmetry.space_group_name_H-M   'P 1'
#
loop_
_entity.id
_entity.type
_entity.pdbx_description
1 polymer ?
#
loop_
_entity_poly.entity_id
_entity_poly.type
_entity_poly.pdbx_seq_one_letter_code
_entity_poly.pdbx_strand_id
1 'polypeptide(L)'
;MTSNRTLLALSLGLALAAPLALLARSGGDAAVLPSAPTADQATTARLVYGLLSDSRYAYQPRALDDALSQEILKRFLETLDPGKVFLTAQDVASFNRYATTLDDAIKGGQVEPGWAIFALYRQRVDQRIGH
;
A
#
# COMPACT_ATOMS: atom_id res chain seq x y z
N MET A 1 1.92 -53.05 42.04
CA MET A 1 1.12 -52.74 40.87
C MET A 1 0.54 -51.33 41.04
N THR A 2 1.37 -50.34 41.00
CA THR A 2 0.95 -48.93 41.08
C THR A 2 1.90 -48.14 40.20
N SER A 3 1.40 -47.28 39.36
CA SER A 3 2.16 -46.28 38.64
C SER A 3 2.25 -46.39 37.10
N ASN A 4 1.11 -46.44 36.42
CA ASN A 4 1.10 -46.10 35.00
C ASN A 4 0.05 -44.99 34.67
N ARG A 5 -0.64 -44.47 35.69
CA ARG A 5 -1.67 -43.43 35.48
C ARG A 5 -1.17 -41.99 35.59
N THR A 6 -0.04 -41.77 36.23
CA THR A 6 0.51 -40.44 36.44
C THR A 6 1.42 -39.94 35.34
N LEU A 7 1.95 -40.83 34.51
CA LEU A 7 2.83 -40.47 33.38
C LEU A 7 2.05 -39.98 32.11
N LEU A 8 0.79 -40.39 31.97
CA LEU A 8 -0.07 -40.00 30.86
C LEU A 8 -0.66 -38.59 31.03
N ALA A 9 -0.74 -38.07 32.24
CA ALA A 9 -1.28 -36.74 32.49
C ALA A 9 -0.28 -35.62 32.23
N LEU A 10 1.02 -35.89 32.32
CA LEU A 10 2.10 -34.92 32.07
C LEU A 10 2.40 -34.70 30.59
N SER A 11 2.12 -35.70 29.73
CA SER A 11 2.35 -35.57 28.28
C SER A 11 1.24 -34.79 27.57
N LEU A 12 0.04 -34.72 28.11
CA LEU A 12 -1.07 -33.98 27.50
C LEU A 12 -0.99 -32.46 27.75
N GLY A 13 -0.34 -32.05 28.82
CA GLY A 13 -0.16 -30.64 29.15
C GLY A 13 0.86 -29.88 28.27
N LEU A 14 1.85 -30.61 27.76
CA LEU A 14 2.92 -30.01 26.97
C LEU A 14 2.51 -29.76 25.51
N ALA A 15 1.55 -30.52 24.98
CA ALA A 15 1.08 -30.39 23.60
C ALA A 15 0.13 -29.20 23.39
N LEU A 16 -0.51 -28.69 24.45
CA LEU A 16 -1.44 -27.57 24.38
C LEU A 16 -0.77 -26.18 24.53
N ALA A 17 0.46 -26.14 25.03
CA ALA A 17 1.19 -24.88 25.18
C ALA A 17 1.91 -24.41 23.89
N ALA A 18 2.19 -25.33 22.96
CA ALA A 18 2.90 -25.03 21.71
C ALA A 18 2.11 -24.12 20.74
N PRO A 19 0.80 -24.26 20.54
CA PRO A 19 0.07 -23.41 19.60
C PRO A 19 -0.12 -21.98 20.11
N LEU A 20 -0.16 -21.74 21.42
CA LEU A 20 -0.25 -20.37 21.95
C LEU A 20 1.04 -19.57 21.80
N ALA A 21 2.19 -20.21 21.83
CA ALA A 21 3.47 -19.55 21.63
C ALA A 21 3.70 -19.11 20.17
N LEU A 22 3.07 -19.81 19.21
CA LEU A 22 3.12 -19.42 17.79
C LEU A 22 2.21 -18.22 17.50
N LEU A 23 1.09 -18.10 18.18
CA LEU A 23 0.18 -16.95 18.05
C LEU A 23 0.73 -15.68 18.70
N ALA A 24 1.55 -15.81 19.73
CA ALA A 24 2.19 -14.68 20.40
C ALA A 24 3.37 -14.08 19.61
N ARG A 25 3.85 -14.77 18.59
CA ARG A 25 4.94 -14.27 17.71
C ARG A 25 4.45 -13.44 16.53
N SER A 26 3.19 -13.38 16.27
CA SER A 26 2.59 -12.53 15.22
C SER A 26 2.26 -11.11 15.69
N GLY A 27 2.64 -10.73 16.89
CA GLY A 27 2.42 -9.39 17.40
C GLY A 27 3.72 -8.63 17.56
N GLY A 28 4.08 -7.80 16.57
CA GLY A 28 5.02 -6.75 16.86
C GLY A 28 6.19 -6.44 15.93
N ASP A 29 6.24 -6.96 14.71
CA ASP A 29 6.95 -6.20 13.69
C ASP A 29 6.00 -5.11 13.21
N ALA A 30 6.18 -3.90 13.69
CA ALA A 30 5.61 -2.73 13.04
C ALA A 30 6.04 -2.84 11.58
N ALA A 31 5.07 -3.06 10.67
CA ALA A 31 5.36 -3.25 9.26
C ALA A 31 6.14 -2.02 8.79
N VAL A 32 7.42 -2.17 8.60
CA VAL A 32 8.27 -1.10 8.06
C VAL A 32 7.73 -0.85 6.65
N LEU A 33 7.11 0.30 6.46
CA LEU A 33 6.61 0.67 5.15
C LEU A 33 7.78 0.67 4.15
N PRO A 34 7.62 0.04 2.99
CA PRO A 34 8.68 0.01 2.00
C PRO A 34 9.08 1.43 1.60
N SER A 35 10.34 1.64 1.31
CA SER A 35 10.88 2.94 0.90
C SER A 35 10.82 3.18 -0.61
N ALA A 36 10.51 2.14 -1.39
CA ALA A 36 10.45 2.17 -2.85
C ALA A 36 9.37 1.20 -3.35
N PRO A 37 8.84 1.42 -4.58
CA PRO A 37 7.87 0.52 -5.19
C PRO A 37 8.47 -0.86 -5.46
N THR A 38 7.63 -1.90 -5.40
CA THR A 38 8.00 -3.28 -5.68
C THR A 38 7.64 -3.66 -7.12
N ALA A 39 8.27 -4.72 -7.63
CA ALA A 39 7.95 -5.28 -8.95
C ALA A 39 6.47 -5.74 -9.04
N ASP A 40 5.91 -6.23 -7.94
CA ASP A 40 4.50 -6.66 -7.88
C ASP A 40 3.55 -5.48 -8.05
N GLN A 41 3.89 -4.31 -7.52
CA GLN A 41 3.09 -3.09 -7.70
C GLN A 41 3.11 -2.62 -9.15
N ALA A 42 4.25 -2.71 -9.83
CA ALA A 42 4.37 -2.43 -11.27
C ALA A 42 3.53 -3.40 -12.11
N THR A 43 3.54 -4.67 -11.77
CA THR A 43 2.70 -5.70 -12.42
C THR A 43 1.23 -5.43 -12.19
N THR A 44 0.83 -5.08 -10.97
CA THR A 44 -0.54 -4.72 -10.63
C THR A 44 -1.01 -3.50 -11.42
N ALA A 45 -0.18 -2.47 -11.57
CA ALA A 45 -0.52 -1.28 -12.37
C ALA A 45 -0.84 -1.65 -13.83
N ARG A 46 -0.03 -2.51 -14.46
CA ARG A 46 -0.29 -3.00 -15.83
C ARG A 46 -1.58 -3.81 -15.94
N LEU A 47 -1.87 -4.64 -14.94
CA LEU A 47 -3.12 -5.41 -14.92
C LEU A 47 -4.34 -4.50 -14.79
N VAL A 48 -4.28 -3.50 -13.92
CA VAL A 48 -5.33 -2.49 -13.76
C VAL A 48 -5.56 -1.75 -15.08
N TYR A 49 -4.49 -1.33 -15.75
CA TYR A 49 -4.59 -0.73 -17.09
C TYR A 49 -5.33 -1.65 -18.07
N GLY A 50 -4.93 -2.92 -18.17
CA GLY A 50 -5.57 -3.88 -19.06
C GLY A 50 -7.05 -4.06 -18.78
N LEU A 51 -7.43 -4.15 -17.50
CA LEU A 51 -8.83 -4.32 -17.08
C LEU A 51 -9.69 -3.09 -17.38
N LEU A 52 -9.16 -1.88 -17.20
CA LEU A 52 -9.91 -0.64 -17.41
C LEU A 52 -10.03 -0.28 -18.90
N SER A 53 -9.04 -0.65 -19.70
CA SER A 53 -8.97 -0.29 -21.13
C SER A 53 -9.70 -1.28 -22.04
N ASP A 54 -9.87 -2.54 -21.61
CA ASP A 54 -10.44 -3.59 -22.43
C ASP A 54 -11.97 -3.63 -22.28
N SER A 55 -12.70 -3.40 -23.38
CA SER A 55 -14.15 -3.43 -23.42
C SER A 55 -14.77 -4.79 -23.05
N ARG A 56 -13.98 -5.87 -23.05
CA ARG A 56 -14.42 -7.20 -22.63
C ARG A 56 -14.57 -7.33 -21.12
N TYR A 57 -13.84 -6.53 -20.37
CA TYR A 57 -13.79 -6.61 -18.91
C TYR A 57 -14.38 -5.38 -18.23
N ALA A 58 -14.27 -4.21 -18.85
CA ALA A 58 -14.78 -2.97 -18.28
C ALA A 58 -16.22 -2.71 -18.73
N TYR A 59 -17.12 -2.46 -17.76
CA TYR A 59 -18.50 -2.06 -18.04
C TYR A 59 -18.55 -0.73 -18.80
N GLN A 60 -17.68 0.19 -18.49
CA GLN A 60 -17.45 1.45 -19.19
C GLN A 60 -15.93 1.64 -19.41
N PRO A 61 -15.41 1.21 -20.55
CA PRO A 61 -13.99 1.41 -20.85
C PRO A 61 -13.65 2.89 -20.83
N ARG A 62 -12.59 3.26 -20.10
CA ARG A 62 -12.06 4.63 -20.09
C ARG A 62 -10.68 4.63 -20.74
N ALA A 63 -10.48 5.55 -21.67
CA ALA A 63 -9.14 5.80 -22.17
C ALA A 63 -8.26 6.33 -21.04
N LEU A 64 -7.05 5.79 -20.90
CA LEU A 64 -6.02 6.38 -20.08
C LEU A 64 -5.33 7.46 -20.94
N ASP A 65 -5.73 8.68 -20.71
CA ASP A 65 -5.27 9.89 -21.39
C ASP A 65 -4.89 10.98 -20.38
N ASP A 66 -4.41 12.11 -20.88
CA ASP A 66 -4.00 13.26 -20.05
C ASP A 66 -5.13 13.76 -19.15
N ALA A 67 -6.38 13.71 -19.61
CA ALA A 67 -7.53 14.15 -18.81
C ALA A 67 -7.75 13.23 -17.61
N LEU A 68 -7.65 11.92 -17.83
CA LEU A 68 -7.71 10.94 -16.75
C LEU A 68 -6.49 11.04 -15.84
N SER A 69 -5.31 11.32 -16.39
CA SER A 69 -4.08 11.56 -15.61
C SER A 69 -4.27 12.69 -14.60
N GLN A 70 -4.85 13.82 -15.03
CA GLN A 70 -5.16 14.95 -14.16
C GLN A 70 -6.18 14.59 -13.06
N GLU A 71 -7.21 13.82 -13.40
CA GLU A 71 -8.19 13.35 -12.43
C GLU A 71 -7.57 12.41 -11.41
N ILE A 72 -6.70 11.50 -11.83
CA ILE A 72 -5.97 10.58 -10.95
C ILE A 72 -5.10 11.37 -9.97
N LEU A 73 -4.31 12.33 -10.46
CA LEU A 73 -3.47 13.16 -9.62
C LEU A 73 -4.28 13.90 -8.56
N LYS A 74 -5.37 14.54 -8.99
CA LYS A 74 -6.26 15.27 -8.08
C LYS A 74 -6.82 14.37 -6.99
N ARG A 75 -7.40 13.21 -7.37
CA ARG A 75 -8.00 12.26 -6.41
C ARG A 75 -6.96 11.65 -5.49
N PHE A 76 -5.77 11.40 -5.98
CA PHE A 76 -4.68 10.87 -5.16
C PHE A 76 -4.27 11.87 -4.07
N LEU A 77 -4.10 13.15 -4.41
CA LEU A 77 -3.80 14.19 -3.44
C LEU A 77 -4.93 14.40 -2.42
N GLU A 78 -6.18 14.38 -2.87
CA GLU A 78 -7.36 14.46 -2.00
C GLU A 78 -7.48 13.26 -1.05
N THR A 79 -7.04 12.09 -1.49
CA THR A 79 -7.03 10.87 -0.65
C THR A 79 -5.93 10.92 0.40
N LEU A 80 -4.74 11.42 0.02
CA LEU A 80 -3.61 11.52 0.95
C LEU A 80 -3.83 12.61 2.01
N ASP A 81 -4.31 13.76 1.60
CA ASP A 81 -4.46 14.94 2.48
C ASP A 81 -5.84 15.59 2.29
N PRO A 82 -6.93 14.91 2.70
CA PRO A 82 -8.29 15.41 2.50
C PRO A 82 -8.54 16.74 3.23
N GLY A 83 -7.87 16.97 4.35
CA GLY A 83 -7.96 18.19 5.13
C GLY A 83 -7.03 19.32 4.66
N LYS A 84 -6.17 19.07 3.67
CA LYS A 84 -5.13 20.00 3.20
C LYS A 84 -4.28 20.55 4.35
N VAL A 85 -3.89 19.64 5.25
CA VAL A 85 -3.23 19.97 6.52
C VAL A 85 -1.72 19.80 6.42
N PHE A 86 -1.25 18.87 5.60
CA PHE A 86 0.14 18.48 5.54
C PHE A 86 0.87 19.03 4.32
N LEU A 87 0.30 18.89 3.12
CA LEU A 87 0.91 19.35 1.87
C LEU A 87 0.77 20.87 1.72
N THR A 88 1.86 21.56 1.42
CA THR A 88 1.84 22.98 1.10
C THR A 88 1.38 23.22 -0.34
N ALA A 89 0.95 24.44 -0.65
CA ALA A 89 0.62 24.83 -2.02
C ALA A 89 1.80 24.62 -2.97
N GLN A 90 3.03 24.85 -2.49
CA GLN A 90 4.25 24.61 -3.28
C GLN A 90 4.48 23.14 -3.55
N ASP A 91 4.22 22.24 -2.57
CA ASP A 91 4.30 20.80 -2.76
C ASP A 91 3.32 20.34 -3.84
N VAL A 92 2.06 20.78 -3.73
CA VAL A 92 1.02 20.46 -4.72
C VAL A 92 1.41 20.97 -6.11
N ALA A 93 1.92 22.20 -6.20
CA ALA A 93 2.39 22.76 -7.48
C ALA A 93 3.54 21.96 -8.09
N SER A 94 4.44 21.41 -7.26
CA SER A 94 5.55 20.58 -7.73
C SER A 94 5.09 19.28 -8.40
N PHE A 95 3.91 18.78 -8.05
CA PHE A 95 3.33 17.56 -8.62
C PHE A 95 2.64 17.78 -9.97
N ASN A 96 2.46 19.03 -10.42
CA ASN A 96 1.89 19.32 -11.75
C ASN A 96 2.69 18.71 -12.89
N ARG A 97 3.97 18.42 -12.69
CA ARG A 97 4.80 17.66 -13.65
C ARG A 97 4.26 16.27 -13.96
N TYR A 98 3.42 15.71 -13.08
CA TYR A 98 2.79 14.41 -13.27
C TYR A 98 1.37 14.51 -13.86
N ALA A 99 0.83 15.71 -14.03
CA ALA A 99 -0.57 15.92 -14.42
C ALA A 99 -0.94 15.28 -15.76
N THR A 100 0.02 15.10 -16.66
CA THR A 100 -0.18 14.54 -18.01
C THR A 100 0.65 13.27 -18.26
N THR A 101 1.22 12.68 -17.23
CA THR A 101 2.14 11.53 -17.39
C THR A 101 1.79 10.33 -16.54
N LEU A 102 0.79 10.44 -15.63
CA LEU A 102 0.40 9.32 -14.77
C LEU A 102 -0.27 8.18 -15.56
N ASP A 103 -1.03 8.49 -16.60
CA ASP A 103 -1.63 7.50 -17.47
C ASP A 103 -0.56 6.64 -18.17
N ASP A 104 0.47 7.28 -18.73
CA ASP A 104 1.59 6.59 -19.36
C ASP A 104 2.43 5.79 -18.35
N ALA A 105 2.62 6.33 -17.16
CA ALA A 105 3.28 5.62 -16.07
C ALA A 105 2.52 4.34 -15.70
N ILE A 106 1.20 4.40 -15.56
CA ILE A 106 0.37 3.22 -15.26
C ILE A 106 0.44 2.19 -16.39
N LYS A 107 0.34 2.62 -17.65
CA LYS A 107 0.48 1.76 -18.84
C LYS A 107 1.82 1.01 -18.81
N GLY A 108 2.91 1.72 -18.49
CA GLY A 108 4.26 1.17 -18.39
C GLY A 108 4.54 0.38 -17.13
N GLY A 109 3.64 0.39 -16.14
CA GLY A 109 3.86 -0.18 -14.82
C GLY A 109 4.89 0.60 -13.99
N GLN A 110 5.06 1.89 -14.29
CA GLN A 110 5.92 2.80 -13.54
C GLN A 110 5.10 3.42 -12.41
N VAL A 111 5.42 3.05 -11.18
CA VAL A 111 4.69 3.51 -9.99
C VAL A 111 5.48 4.54 -9.17
N GLU A 112 6.68 4.88 -9.64
CA GLU A 112 7.58 5.86 -9.02
C GLU A 112 6.95 7.24 -8.81
N PRO A 113 6.13 7.80 -9.73
CA PRO A 113 5.48 9.08 -9.50
C PRO A 113 4.57 9.07 -8.27
N GLY A 114 3.80 8.01 -8.07
CA GLY A 114 2.96 7.83 -6.88
C GLY A 114 3.79 7.74 -5.61
N TRP A 115 4.91 7.03 -5.66
CA TRP A 115 5.84 6.92 -4.53
C TRP A 115 6.52 8.24 -4.20
N ALA A 116 6.90 9.04 -5.20
CA ALA A 116 7.50 10.35 -4.98
C ALA A 116 6.54 11.30 -4.25
N ILE A 117 5.27 11.31 -4.64
CA ILE A 117 4.22 12.07 -3.96
C ILE A 117 4.03 11.58 -2.53
N PHE A 118 3.92 10.26 -2.34
CA PHE A 118 3.73 9.64 -1.03
C PHE A 118 4.92 9.89 -0.09
N ALA A 119 6.16 9.83 -0.60
CA ALA A 119 7.35 10.09 0.18
C ALA A 119 7.40 11.52 0.72
N LEU A 120 7.04 12.51 -0.13
CA LEU A 120 6.96 13.90 0.31
C LEU A 120 5.83 14.10 1.32
N TYR A 121 4.67 13.49 1.11
CA TYR A 121 3.58 13.53 2.07
C TYR A 121 4.02 13.00 3.43
N ARG A 122 4.65 11.82 3.48
CA ARG A 122 5.19 11.26 4.73
C ARG A 122 6.16 12.21 5.42
N GLN A 123 7.09 12.79 4.67
CA GLN A 123 8.03 13.78 5.21
C GLN A 123 7.30 14.96 5.87
N ARG A 124 6.22 15.45 5.24
CA ARG A 124 5.43 16.55 5.81
C ARG A 124 4.67 16.14 7.07
N VAL A 125 4.12 14.93 7.09
CA VAL A 125 3.49 14.36 8.28
C VAL A 125 4.50 14.27 9.43
N ASP A 126 5.67 13.70 9.18
CA ASP A 126 6.73 13.54 10.19
C ASP A 126 7.19 14.91 10.73
N GLN A 127 7.37 15.91 9.86
CA GLN A 127 7.72 17.27 10.26
C GLN A 127 6.67 17.92 11.16
N ARG A 128 5.39 17.62 10.93
CA ARG A 128 4.28 18.23 11.70
C ARG A 128 4.01 17.52 13.02
N ILE A 129 4.24 16.21 13.08
CA ILE A 129 4.04 15.42 14.29
C ILE A 129 5.25 15.52 15.22
N GLY A 130 6.46 15.73 14.68
CA GLY A 130 7.70 15.85 15.43
C GLY A 130 7.89 17.21 16.15
N HIS A 131 6.93 18.09 16.04
CA HIS A 131 6.79 19.34 16.77
C HIS A 131 5.64 19.25 17.76
#